data_3eac28190277d917baf66fd0bd77fe46
#
_entry.id   3eac28190277d917baf66fd0bd77fe46
#
_cell.length_a   1.000
_cell.length_b   1.000
_cell.length_c   1.000
_cell.angle_alpha   90.00
_cell.angle_beta   90.00
_cell.angle_gamma   90.00
#
_symmetry.space_group_name_H-M   'P 1'
#
loop_
_entity.id
_entity.type
_entity.pdbx_description
1 polymer ?
#
loop_
_entity_poly.entity_id
_entity_poly.type
_entity_poly.pdbx_seq_one_letter_code
_entity_poly.pdbx_strand_id
1 'polypeptide(L)'
;MARSRIPTWGWLAAAAMALAVSCAQAQVPQAAQQHRALLVRTAHAAWGLDAPVAVFAAQVHQESAWRPDAISHVGAQGLAQFMPATAKWIGSIDPALAPQQPYNPAWALRALVTYDRWLYHRAPTRYTPGERMWVALRAYNGGLGHWQAEAAASGAAQPTLAQVDAACGRAKRAPVHCRENLGYPHRILVVLQPRYAAWGPGL
;
A
#
# COMPACT_ATOMS: atom_id res chain seq x y z
N MET A 1 -57.14 -8.12 -53.75
CA MET A 1 -56.66 -8.55 -52.39
C MET A 1 -55.15 -8.78 -52.43
N ALA A 2 -54.36 -7.83 -52.06
CA ALA A 2 -52.88 -7.93 -52.04
C ALA A 2 -52.46 -8.05 -50.60
N ARG A 3 -51.83 -9.17 -50.21
CA ARG A 3 -51.23 -9.36 -48.88
C ARG A 3 -49.80 -8.86 -48.92
N SER A 4 -49.52 -7.79 -48.21
CA SER A 4 -48.17 -7.30 -47.96
C SER A 4 -47.41 -8.22 -46.96
N ARG A 5 -46.27 -8.76 -47.38
CA ARG A 5 -45.35 -9.48 -46.51
C ARG A 5 -44.38 -8.48 -45.88
N ILE A 6 -44.36 -8.41 -44.54
CA ILE A 6 -43.41 -7.63 -43.77
C ILE A 6 -42.12 -8.46 -43.62
N PRO A 7 -40.92 -7.96 -43.94
CA PRO A 7 -39.69 -8.71 -43.77
C PRO A 7 -39.24 -8.70 -42.31
N THR A 8 -39.04 -9.89 -41.73
CA THR A 8 -38.61 -10.18 -40.36
C THR A 8 -37.07 -10.17 -40.20
N TRP A 9 -36.38 -9.12 -40.62
CA TRP A 9 -34.92 -9.05 -40.54
C TRP A 9 -34.36 -8.00 -39.58
N GLY A 10 -35.14 -7.57 -38.59
CA GLY A 10 -34.80 -6.46 -37.70
C GLY A 10 -34.29 -6.84 -36.29
N TRP A 11 -34.30 -8.13 -35.90
CA TRP A 11 -34.10 -8.49 -34.47
C TRP A 11 -32.80 -9.20 -34.10
N LEU A 12 -31.86 -9.40 -35.04
CA LEU A 12 -30.60 -10.09 -34.78
C LEU A 12 -29.38 -9.20 -34.63
N ALA A 13 -29.52 -7.86 -34.80
CA ALA A 13 -28.39 -6.93 -34.68
C ALA A 13 -28.23 -6.27 -33.30
N ALA A 14 -29.20 -6.41 -32.39
CA ALA A 14 -29.18 -5.75 -31.08
C ALA A 14 -28.55 -6.58 -29.95
N ALA A 15 -28.24 -7.87 -30.17
CA ALA A 15 -27.72 -8.77 -29.12
C ALA A 15 -26.18 -8.86 -29.07
N ALA A 16 -25.43 -8.26 -30.00
CA ALA A 16 -23.98 -8.40 -30.10
C ALA A 16 -23.18 -7.25 -29.48
N MET A 17 -23.83 -6.22 -28.90
CA MET A 17 -23.13 -5.03 -28.35
C MET A 17 -23.05 -4.97 -26.82
N ALA A 18 -23.46 -6.02 -26.10
CA ALA A 18 -23.58 -6.01 -24.63
C ALA A 18 -22.48 -6.76 -23.88
N LEU A 19 -21.36 -7.18 -24.51
CA LEU A 19 -20.35 -8.03 -23.88
C LEU A 19 -18.89 -7.52 -24.00
N ALA A 20 -18.66 -6.24 -24.14
CA ALA A 20 -17.31 -5.69 -24.17
C ALA A 20 -17.10 -4.52 -23.18
N VAL A 21 -17.75 -4.57 -22.01
CA VAL A 21 -17.18 -3.89 -20.83
C VAL A 21 -16.22 -4.89 -20.20
N SER A 22 -15.11 -5.14 -20.89
CA SER A 22 -13.94 -5.76 -20.30
C SER A 22 -13.45 -4.77 -19.27
N CYS A 23 -13.76 -5.02 -17.98
CA CYS A 23 -13.08 -4.37 -16.88
C CYS A 23 -11.59 -4.57 -17.11
N ALA A 24 -10.91 -3.54 -17.57
CA ALA A 24 -9.47 -3.45 -17.52
C ALA A 24 -9.08 -3.37 -16.02
N GLN A 25 -9.25 -4.48 -15.31
CA GLN A 25 -8.62 -4.67 -14.01
C GLN A 25 -7.14 -4.54 -14.29
N ALA A 26 -6.56 -3.46 -13.80
CA ALA A 26 -5.15 -3.20 -13.97
C ALA A 26 -4.39 -4.42 -13.44
N GLN A 27 -3.82 -5.19 -14.37
CA GLN A 27 -3.23 -6.50 -14.11
C GLN A 27 -2.14 -6.40 -13.05
N VAL A 28 -2.13 -7.38 -12.12
CA VAL A 28 -1.02 -7.57 -11.21
C VAL A 28 0.23 -7.84 -12.04
N PRO A 29 1.34 -7.08 -11.85
CA PRO A 29 2.57 -7.30 -12.61
C PRO A 29 3.07 -8.73 -12.52
N GLN A 30 3.61 -9.28 -13.61
CA GLN A 30 4.17 -10.64 -13.61
C GLN A 30 5.28 -10.79 -12.56
N ALA A 31 6.12 -9.78 -12.39
CA ALA A 31 7.15 -9.73 -11.34
C ALA A 31 6.59 -9.91 -9.92
N ALA A 32 5.34 -9.47 -9.67
CA ALA A 32 4.69 -9.64 -8.38
C ALA A 32 4.29 -11.11 -8.11
N GLN A 33 3.89 -11.85 -9.15
CA GLN A 33 3.36 -13.22 -8.99
C GLN A 33 4.37 -14.17 -8.34
N GLN A 34 5.65 -14.04 -8.68
CA GLN A 34 6.72 -14.88 -8.11
C GLN A 34 6.91 -14.66 -6.60
N HIS A 35 6.49 -13.52 -6.05
CA HIS A 35 6.62 -13.19 -4.65
C HIS A 35 5.32 -13.36 -3.84
N ARG A 36 4.18 -13.67 -4.50
CA ARG A 36 2.86 -13.77 -3.86
C ARG A 36 2.86 -14.73 -2.67
N ALA A 37 3.27 -15.97 -2.90
CA ALA A 37 3.23 -17.01 -1.85
C ALA A 37 4.13 -16.65 -0.66
N LEU A 38 5.28 -16.03 -0.93
CA LEU A 38 6.20 -15.58 0.10
C LEU A 38 5.59 -14.43 0.92
N LEU A 39 5.01 -13.42 0.28
CA LEU A 39 4.36 -12.31 0.97
C LEU A 39 3.20 -12.79 1.85
N VAL A 40 2.32 -13.66 1.32
CA VAL A 40 1.17 -14.19 2.07
C VAL A 40 1.62 -14.91 3.34
N ARG A 41 2.58 -15.85 3.21
CA ARG A 41 3.13 -16.57 4.38
C ARG A 41 3.77 -15.62 5.40
N THR A 42 4.54 -14.64 4.92
CA THR A 42 5.23 -13.66 5.77
C THR A 42 4.22 -12.78 6.52
N ALA A 43 3.19 -12.30 5.82
CA ALA A 43 2.14 -11.49 6.40
C ALA A 43 1.38 -12.27 7.49
N HIS A 44 0.95 -13.50 7.20
CA HIS A 44 0.26 -14.34 8.17
C HIS A 44 1.14 -14.68 9.39
N ALA A 45 2.42 -14.94 9.18
CA ALA A 45 3.34 -15.25 10.29
C ALA A 45 3.56 -14.04 11.22
N ALA A 46 3.62 -12.83 10.68
CA ALA A 46 3.89 -11.62 11.45
C ALA A 46 2.64 -10.94 12.02
N TRP A 47 1.50 -11.02 11.31
CA TRP A 47 0.29 -10.26 11.63
C TRP A 47 -0.92 -11.12 12.03
N GLY A 48 -0.94 -12.39 11.65
CA GLY A 48 -2.07 -13.33 11.80
C GLY A 48 -2.85 -13.52 10.50
N LEU A 49 -3.87 -14.36 10.53
CA LEU A 49 -4.64 -14.74 9.34
C LEU A 49 -5.43 -13.55 8.73
N ASP A 50 -5.73 -12.53 9.54
CA ASP A 50 -6.41 -11.30 9.11
C ASP A 50 -5.42 -10.25 8.58
N ALA A 51 -4.18 -10.64 8.30
CA ALA A 51 -3.17 -9.74 7.76
C ALA A 51 -3.67 -9.05 6.49
N PRO A 52 -3.53 -7.71 6.36
CA PRO A 52 -3.98 -6.97 5.17
C PRO A 52 -3.02 -7.17 4.00
N VAL A 53 -2.98 -8.40 3.46
CA VAL A 53 -2.04 -8.83 2.41
C VAL A 53 -2.13 -7.94 1.17
N ALA A 54 -3.35 -7.54 0.79
CA ALA A 54 -3.54 -6.66 -0.37
C ALA A 54 -2.88 -5.28 -0.18
N VAL A 55 -2.84 -4.76 1.06
CA VAL A 55 -2.14 -3.51 1.40
C VAL A 55 -0.64 -3.67 1.23
N PHE A 56 -0.06 -4.73 1.82
CA PHE A 56 1.39 -4.98 1.70
C PHE A 56 1.82 -5.19 0.25
N ALA A 57 1.01 -5.91 -0.53
CA ALA A 57 1.28 -6.09 -1.97
C ALA A 57 1.23 -4.75 -2.73
N ALA A 58 0.26 -3.90 -2.44
CA ALA A 58 0.15 -2.55 -3.00
C ALA A 58 1.34 -1.66 -2.60
N GLN A 59 1.82 -1.81 -1.36
CA GLN A 59 2.97 -1.05 -0.88
C GLN A 59 4.26 -1.47 -1.58
N VAL A 60 4.55 -2.77 -1.73
CA VAL A 60 5.71 -3.24 -2.51
C VAL A 60 5.63 -2.75 -3.96
N HIS A 61 4.42 -2.73 -4.54
CA HIS A 61 4.22 -2.16 -5.88
C HIS A 61 4.57 -0.67 -5.90
N GLN A 62 4.14 0.10 -4.91
CA GLN A 62 4.45 1.53 -4.79
C GLN A 62 5.94 1.78 -4.61
N GLU A 63 6.63 0.97 -3.81
CA GLU A 63 8.04 1.15 -3.48
C GLU A 63 8.96 0.85 -4.64
N SER A 64 8.83 -0.30 -5.27
CA SER A 64 9.79 -0.79 -6.26
C SER A 64 9.19 -1.29 -7.55
N ALA A 65 7.85 -1.31 -7.68
CA ALA A 65 7.16 -2.06 -8.72
C ALA A 65 7.61 -3.55 -8.75
N TRP A 66 7.87 -4.12 -7.57
CA TRP A 66 8.32 -5.51 -7.38
C TRP A 66 9.73 -5.81 -7.90
N ARG A 67 10.61 -4.81 -7.99
CA ARG A 67 12.01 -4.99 -8.40
C ARG A 67 12.90 -5.20 -7.17
N PRO A 68 13.47 -6.41 -6.96
CA PRO A 68 14.29 -6.71 -5.79
C PRO A 68 15.64 -5.99 -5.80
N ASP A 69 16.11 -5.55 -6.96
CA ASP A 69 17.37 -4.84 -7.19
C ASP A 69 17.20 -3.31 -7.23
N ALA A 70 16.00 -2.80 -6.97
CA ALA A 70 15.72 -1.37 -7.05
C ALA A 70 16.57 -0.55 -6.07
N ILE A 71 17.11 0.57 -6.57
CA ILE A 71 17.80 1.59 -5.77
C ILE A 71 17.20 2.94 -6.16
N SER A 72 16.75 3.71 -5.16
CA SER A 72 16.28 5.07 -5.41
C SER A 72 17.45 6.06 -5.50
N HIS A 73 17.16 7.26 -6.00
CA HIS A 73 18.14 8.36 -6.08
C HIS A 73 18.67 8.81 -4.71
N VAL A 74 17.94 8.51 -3.63
CA VAL A 74 18.36 8.79 -2.25
C VAL A 74 18.95 7.57 -1.53
N GLY A 75 19.12 6.44 -2.24
CA GLY A 75 19.78 5.25 -1.72
C GLY A 75 18.85 4.27 -0.98
N ALA A 76 17.53 4.37 -1.12
CA ALA A 76 16.61 3.34 -0.64
C ALA A 76 16.72 2.06 -1.48
N GLN A 77 16.60 0.87 -0.85
CA GLN A 77 17.07 -0.41 -1.39
C GLN A 77 16.00 -1.49 -1.42
N GLY A 78 15.98 -2.26 -2.51
CA GLY A 78 15.23 -3.51 -2.67
C GLY A 78 13.73 -3.35 -2.83
N LEU A 79 12.99 -4.45 -2.66
CA LEU A 79 11.54 -4.51 -2.83
C LEU A 79 10.78 -3.49 -1.97
N ALA A 80 11.24 -3.26 -0.76
CA ALA A 80 10.59 -2.45 0.26
C ALA A 80 11.23 -1.06 0.43
N GLN A 81 12.22 -0.71 -0.40
CA GLN A 81 12.89 0.59 -0.43
C GLN A 81 13.35 1.08 0.96
N PHE A 82 13.98 0.19 1.74
CA PHE A 82 14.55 0.59 3.01
C PHE A 82 15.79 1.46 2.84
N MET A 83 15.81 2.58 3.56
CA MET A 83 17.05 3.32 3.76
C MET A 83 18.04 2.47 4.58
N PRO A 84 19.35 2.51 4.32
CA PRO A 84 20.35 1.69 5.02
C PRO A 84 20.27 1.80 6.55
N ALA A 85 20.03 2.99 7.08
CA ALA A 85 19.87 3.21 8.52
C ALA A 85 18.62 2.48 9.09
N THR A 86 17.50 2.54 8.37
CA THR A 86 16.26 1.84 8.76
C THR A 86 16.43 0.32 8.64
N ALA A 87 17.07 -0.16 7.57
CA ALA A 87 17.38 -1.58 7.38
C ALA A 87 18.26 -2.14 8.52
N LYS A 88 19.22 -1.36 8.99
CA LYS A 88 20.04 -1.73 10.16
C LYS A 88 19.22 -1.74 11.44
N TRP A 89 18.41 -0.70 11.65
CA TRP A 89 17.64 -0.53 12.88
C TRP A 89 16.53 -1.56 13.04
N ILE A 90 15.91 -2.05 11.95
CA ILE A 90 14.78 -2.97 12.03
C ILE A 90 15.14 -4.33 12.67
N GLY A 91 16.42 -4.71 12.63
CA GLY A 91 16.96 -5.84 13.38
C GLY A 91 16.82 -5.70 14.91
N SER A 92 16.62 -4.49 15.43
CA SER A 92 16.28 -4.27 16.84
C SER A 92 14.82 -4.56 17.18
N ILE A 93 13.93 -4.59 16.18
CA ILE A 93 12.51 -4.95 16.35
C ILE A 93 12.34 -6.47 16.20
N ASP A 94 13.01 -7.04 15.22
CA ASP A 94 12.98 -8.49 14.93
C ASP A 94 14.42 -8.99 14.71
N PRO A 95 15.01 -9.73 15.68
CA PRO A 95 16.39 -10.23 15.57
C PRO A 95 16.64 -11.09 14.33
N ALA A 96 15.61 -11.75 13.77
CA ALA A 96 15.74 -12.51 12.53
C ALA A 96 15.96 -11.63 11.27
N LEU A 97 15.84 -10.30 11.42
CA LEU A 97 16.19 -9.33 10.39
C LEU A 97 17.63 -8.77 10.52
N ALA A 98 18.40 -9.25 11.48
CA ALA A 98 19.83 -9.02 11.56
C ALA A 98 20.58 -10.27 11.04
N PRO A 99 21.59 -10.14 10.12
CA PRO A 99 22.05 -8.92 9.46
C PRO A 99 21.10 -8.43 8.36
N GLN A 100 21.22 -7.12 8.01
CA GLN A 100 20.39 -6.50 6.98
C GLN A 100 20.66 -7.08 5.59
N GLN A 101 19.58 -7.38 4.83
CA GLN A 101 19.65 -7.92 3.47
C GLN A 101 18.55 -7.33 2.57
N PRO A 102 18.54 -6.01 2.31
CA PRO A 102 17.42 -5.32 1.64
C PRO A 102 17.13 -5.81 0.22
N TYR A 103 18.12 -6.39 -0.46
CA TYR A 103 17.97 -6.97 -1.80
C TYR A 103 17.47 -8.42 -1.79
N ASN A 104 17.44 -9.09 -0.62
CA ASN A 104 16.85 -10.42 -0.48
C ASN A 104 15.32 -10.28 -0.33
N PRO A 105 14.52 -10.86 -1.25
CA PRO A 105 13.07 -10.74 -1.20
C PRO A 105 12.44 -11.23 0.12
N ALA A 106 12.96 -12.32 0.69
CA ALA A 106 12.42 -12.85 1.94
C ALA A 106 12.67 -11.90 3.11
N TRP A 107 13.86 -11.33 3.18
CA TRP A 107 14.20 -10.31 4.16
C TRP A 107 13.36 -9.04 3.97
N ALA A 108 13.29 -8.54 2.74
CA ALA A 108 12.61 -7.27 2.44
C ALA A 108 11.11 -7.33 2.76
N LEU A 109 10.42 -8.42 2.38
CA LEU A 109 9.01 -8.60 2.67
C LEU A 109 8.74 -8.80 4.18
N ARG A 110 9.60 -9.54 4.89
CA ARG A 110 9.50 -9.67 6.35
C ARG A 110 9.73 -8.31 7.03
N ALA A 111 10.74 -7.58 6.61
CA ALA A 111 11.04 -6.26 7.15
C ALA A 111 9.89 -5.28 6.94
N LEU A 112 9.28 -5.23 5.73
CA LEU A 112 8.14 -4.39 5.43
C LEU A 112 6.96 -4.70 6.36
N VAL A 113 6.52 -5.95 6.41
CA VAL A 113 5.36 -6.37 7.22
C VAL A 113 5.61 -6.14 8.71
N THR A 114 6.83 -6.39 9.20
CA THR A 114 7.22 -6.15 10.59
C THR A 114 7.21 -4.66 10.92
N TYR A 115 7.74 -3.83 10.04
CA TYR A 115 7.80 -2.38 10.25
C TYR A 115 6.41 -1.75 10.21
N ASP A 116 5.56 -2.14 9.25
CA ASP A 116 4.18 -1.66 9.20
C ASP A 116 3.39 -2.05 10.45
N ARG A 117 3.54 -3.29 10.93
CA ARG A 117 2.93 -3.72 12.18
C ARG A 117 3.41 -2.88 13.36
N TRP A 118 4.71 -2.62 13.44
CA TRP A 118 5.29 -1.78 14.49
C TRP A 118 4.73 -0.35 14.45
N LEU A 119 4.61 0.25 13.26
CA LEU A 119 4.02 1.58 13.06
C LEU A 119 2.53 1.60 13.34
N TYR A 120 1.78 0.59 12.88
CA TYR A 120 0.35 0.43 13.09
C TYR A 120 -0.02 0.42 14.58
N HIS A 121 0.76 -0.28 15.40
CA HIS A 121 0.55 -0.31 16.85
C HIS A 121 0.94 0.98 17.57
N ARG A 122 1.60 1.92 16.88
CA ARG A 122 1.92 3.25 17.40
C ARG A 122 0.93 4.34 16.98
N ALA A 123 0.05 4.02 16.06
CA ALA A 123 -1.09 4.88 15.75
C ALA A 123 -2.07 4.90 16.94
N PRO A 124 -2.80 6.00 17.18
CA PRO A 124 -3.77 6.09 18.27
C PRO A 124 -4.81 4.97 18.20
N THR A 125 -5.09 4.32 19.34
CA THR A 125 -6.04 3.20 19.41
C THR A 125 -7.49 3.60 19.15
N ARG A 126 -7.83 4.89 19.29
CA ARG A 126 -9.14 5.45 18.94
C ARG A 126 -9.38 5.53 17.42
N TYR A 127 -8.36 5.41 16.63
CA TYR A 127 -8.46 5.40 15.16
C TYR A 127 -8.97 4.04 14.68
N THR A 128 -9.78 4.06 13.63
CA THR A 128 -10.21 2.84 12.92
C THR A 128 -9.02 2.06 12.37
N PRO A 129 -9.16 0.77 12.05
CA PRO A 129 -8.09 0.00 11.40
C PRO A 129 -7.52 0.67 10.14
N GLY A 130 -8.39 1.25 9.29
CA GLY A 130 -7.98 1.98 8.10
C GLY A 130 -7.18 3.25 8.41
N GLU A 131 -7.63 4.05 9.39
CA GLU A 131 -6.90 5.25 9.82
C GLU A 131 -5.53 4.90 10.45
N ARG A 132 -5.46 3.82 11.22
CA ARG A 132 -4.19 3.35 11.80
C ARG A 132 -3.21 2.91 10.72
N MET A 133 -3.70 2.24 9.66
CA MET A 133 -2.86 1.88 8.52
C MET A 133 -2.44 3.12 7.73
N TRP A 134 -3.31 4.10 7.56
CA TRP A 134 -2.95 5.40 6.96
C TRP A 134 -1.78 6.04 7.71
N VAL A 135 -1.84 6.08 9.04
CA VAL A 135 -0.73 6.57 9.89
C VAL A 135 0.54 5.75 9.69
N ALA A 136 0.43 4.42 9.68
CA ALA A 136 1.57 3.53 9.47
C ALA A 136 2.25 3.81 8.12
N LEU A 137 1.50 3.93 7.05
CA LEU A 137 2.00 4.23 5.71
C LEU A 137 2.62 5.64 5.63
N ARG A 138 1.99 6.68 6.22
CA ARG A 138 2.61 8.00 6.32
C ARG A 138 3.93 7.98 7.08
N ALA A 139 3.98 7.21 8.17
CA ALA A 139 5.17 7.07 9.00
C ALA A 139 6.26 6.22 8.33
N TYR A 140 5.87 5.20 7.53
CA TYR A 140 6.80 4.43 6.72
C TYR A 140 7.54 5.31 5.69
N ASN A 141 6.78 6.07 4.91
CA ASN A 141 7.33 6.96 3.88
C ASN A 141 8.12 8.14 4.47
N GLY A 142 7.62 8.75 5.53
CA GLY A 142 8.14 10.04 5.99
C GLY A 142 8.63 10.08 7.44
N GLY A 143 8.63 8.95 8.15
CA GLY A 143 9.08 8.86 9.54
C GLY A 143 7.99 9.17 10.58
N LEU A 144 7.89 8.29 11.59
CA LEU A 144 6.92 8.40 12.68
C LEU A 144 7.06 9.72 13.47
N GLY A 145 8.29 10.17 13.71
CA GLY A 145 8.54 11.41 14.44
C GLY A 145 8.01 12.66 13.74
N HIS A 146 7.97 12.67 12.40
CA HIS A 146 7.33 13.75 11.65
C HIS A 146 5.81 13.73 11.81
N TRP A 147 5.18 12.55 11.71
CA TRP A 147 3.75 12.40 11.93
C TRP A 147 3.34 12.83 13.35
N GLN A 148 4.10 12.42 14.38
CA GLN A 148 3.86 12.82 15.77
C GLN A 148 3.99 14.34 15.97
N ALA A 149 4.97 14.96 15.34
CA ALA A 149 5.15 16.41 15.41
C ALA A 149 3.99 17.16 14.71
N GLU A 150 3.47 16.63 13.60
CA GLU A 150 2.28 17.15 12.91
C GLU A 150 1.03 16.98 13.78
N ALA A 151 0.89 15.85 14.47
CA ALA A 151 -0.21 15.63 15.42
C ALA A 151 -0.20 16.66 16.56
N ALA A 152 0.97 16.94 17.13
CA ALA A 152 1.12 18.00 18.13
C ALA A 152 0.83 19.40 17.56
N ALA A 153 1.28 19.69 16.33
CA ALA A 153 1.07 20.97 15.65
C ALA A 153 -0.38 21.18 15.16
N SER A 154 -1.24 20.17 15.23
CA SER A 154 -2.67 20.29 14.93
C SER A 154 -3.42 21.16 15.94
N GLY A 155 -2.87 21.34 17.15
CA GLY A 155 -3.45 22.12 18.24
C GLY A 155 -4.57 21.42 19.01
N ALA A 156 -4.96 20.20 18.61
CA ALA A 156 -5.99 19.43 19.30
C ALA A 156 -5.36 18.42 20.28
N ALA A 157 -5.94 18.26 21.48
CA ALA A 157 -5.47 17.28 22.48
C ALA A 157 -5.59 15.83 21.97
N GLN A 158 -6.63 15.56 21.18
CA GLN A 158 -6.88 14.28 20.54
C GLN A 158 -7.26 14.50 19.06
N PRO A 159 -6.28 14.82 18.19
CA PRO A 159 -6.57 15.17 16.82
C PRO A 159 -7.21 14.01 16.05
N THR A 160 -8.12 14.32 15.15
CA THR A 160 -8.56 13.40 14.09
C THR A 160 -7.46 13.23 13.06
N LEU A 161 -7.54 12.18 12.25
CA LEU A 161 -6.60 11.97 11.14
C LEU A 161 -6.56 13.20 10.22
N ALA A 162 -7.71 13.73 9.84
CA ALA A 162 -7.82 14.91 8.97
C ALA A 162 -7.14 16.16 9.57
N GLN A 163 -7.22 16.37 10.87
CA GLN A 163 -6.53 17.48 11.55
C GLN A 163 -5.01 17.31 11.51
N VAL A 164 -4.51 16.08 11.68
CA VAL A 164 -3.07 15.79 11.57
C VAL A 164 -2.59 15.99 10.12
N ASP A 165 -3.37 15.51 9.15
CA ASP A 165 -3.04 15.67 7.72
C ASP A 165 -3.02 17.16 7.31
N ALA A 166 -3.97 17.96 7.80
CA ALA A 166 -4.00 19.41 7.59
C ALA A 166 -2.84 20.17 8.29
N ALA A 167 -2.20 19.55 9.28
CA ALA A 167 -1.03 20.10 9.96
C ALA A 167 0.30 19.74 9.29
N CYS A 168 0.28 18.99 8.18
CA CYS A 168 1.48 18.66 7.43
C CYS A 168 2.26 19.92 7.05
N GLY A 169 3.56 19.91 7.26
CA GLY A 169 4.44 21.05 7.00
C GLY A 169 4.42 22.17 8.05
N ARG A 170 3.60 22.04 9.10
CA ARG A 170 3.57 23.02 10.21
C ARG A 170 4.56 22.71 11.33
N ALA A 171 5.29 21.60 11.23
CA ALA A 171 6.26 21.16 12.24
C ALA A 171 7.62 20.84 11.60
N LYS A 172 8.17 19.65 11.90
CA LYS A 172 9.52 19.24 11.45
C LYS A 172 9.62 18.95 9.95
N ARG A 173 8.51 18.52 9.29
CA ARG A 173 8.50 18.23 7.86
C ARG A 173 8.44 19.53 7.07
N ALA A 174 9.31 19.67 6.06
CA ALA A 174 9.20 20.78 5.11
C ALA A 174 7.92 20.64 4.25
N PRO A 175 7.17 21.72 3.97
CA PRO A 175 5.92 21.67 3.21
C PRO A 175 6.03 21.02 1.84
N VAL A 176 7.19 21.12 1.19
CA VAL A 176 7.45 20.49 -0.13
C VAL A 176 7.29 18.97 -0.11
N HIS A 177 7.50 18.31 1.02
CA HIS A 177 7.35 16.86 1.18
C HIS A 177 5.92 16.42 1.53
N CYS A 178 4.99 17.35 1.80
CA CYS A 178 3.63 16.99 2.20
C CYS A 178 2.85 16.33 1.07
N ARG A 179 3.00 16.81 -0.16
CA ARG A 179 2.29 16.24 -1.32
C ARG A 179 2.61 14.75 -1.48
N GLU A 180 3.89 14.38 -1.39
CA GLU A 180 4.32 12.99 -1.48
C GLU A 180 3.82 12.18 -0.29
N ASN A 181 4.07 12.65 0.93
CA ASN A 181 3.75 11.91 2.15
C ASN A 181 2.25 11.69 2.36
N LEU A 182 1.40 12.67 2.03
CA LEU A 182 -0.07 12.52 2.08
C LEU A 182 -0.59 11.67 0.92
N GLY A 183 0.03 11.76 -0.25
CA GLY A 183 -0.32 10.97 -1.43
C GLY A 183 0.05 9.49 -1.31
N TYR A 184 1.03 9.15 -0.49
CA TYR A 184 1.55 7.78 -0.36
C TYR A 184 0.48 6.78 0.13
N PRO A 185 -0.20 6.98 1.29
CA PRO A 185 -1.27 6.07 1.71
C PRO A 185 -2.46 6.06 0.75
N HIS A 186 -2.85 7.20 0.19
CA HIS A 186 -3.91 7.25 -0.82
C HIS A 186 -3.56 6.37 -2.03
N ARG A 187 -2.35 6.49 -2.55
CA ARG A 187 -1.88 5.67 -3.68
C ARG A 187 -1.94 4.19 -3.38
N ILE A 188 -1.54 3.77 -2.18
CA ILE A 188 -1.53 2.38 -1.75
C ILE A 188 -2.95 1.87 -1.51
N LEU A 189 -3.72 2.54 -0.62
CA LEU A 189 -5.00 2.02 -0.14
C LEU A 189 -6.13 2.16 -1.16
N VAL A 190 -6.12 3.25 -1.95
CA VAL A 190 -7.24 3.56 -2.87
C VAL A 190 -6.94 3.11 -4.30
N VAL A 191 -5.71 3.31 -4.78
CA VAL A 191 -5.38 3.06 -6.20
C VAL A 191 -4.80 1.67 -6.44
N LEU A 192 -3.87 1.21 -5.58
CA LEU A 192 -3.13 -0.03 -5.83
C LEU A 192 -3.73 -1.24 -5.12
N GLN A 193 -4.21 -1.11 -3.88
CA GLN A 193 -4.78 -2.21 -3.11
C GLN A 193 -5.87 -3.00 -3.87
N PRO A 194 -6.82 -2.39 -4.58
CA PRO A 194 -7.85 -3.13 -5.33
C PRO A 194 -7.27 -4.13 -6.34
N ARG A 195 -6.09 -3.86 -6.90
CA ARG A 195 -5.41 -4.78 -7.84
C ARG A 195 -4.99 -6.10 -7.19
N TYR A 196 -4.77 -6.08 -5.88
CA TYR A 196 -4.29 -7.21 -5.09
C TYR A 196 -5.36 -7.87 -4.22
N ALA A 197 -6.65 -7.50 -4.39
CA ALA A 197 -7.76 -8.02 -3.58
C ALA A 197 -7.86 -9.56 -3.62
N ALA A 198 -7.46 -10.20 -4.73
CA ALA A 198 -7.41 -11.66 -4.85
C ALA A 198 -6.24 -12.34 -4.10
N TRP A 199 -5.35 -11.57 -3.46
CA TRP A 199 -4.21 -12.12 -2.70
C TRP A 199 -4.53 -12.31 -1.22
N GLY A 200 -5.50 -11.60 -0.70
CA GLY A 200 -5.95 -11.65 0.68
C GLY A 200 -6.69 -10.36 1.09
N PRO A 201 -7.03 -10.25 2.38
CA PRO A 201 -7.70 -9.08 2.91
C PRO A 201 -7.00 -7.76 2.58
N GLY A 202 -7.81 -6.71 2.40
CA GLY A 202 -7.41 -5.30 2.41
C GLY A 202 -7.91 -4.61 3.67
N LEU A 203 -8.10 -3.31 3.59
CA LEU A 203 -8.70 -2.46 4.61
C LEU A 203 -9.83 -1.64 4.02
#